data_5249040f1d1e8e625411ab891e66cd5b
#
_entry.id   5249040f1d1e8e625411ab891e66cd5b
#
_cell.length_a   1.000
_cell.length_b   1.000
_cell.length_c   1.000
_cell.angle_alpha   90.00
_cell.angle_beta   90.00
_cell.angle_gamma   90.00
#
_symmetry.space_group_name_H-M   'P 1'
#
loop_
_entity.id
_entity.type
_entity.pdbx_description
1 polymer ?
#
loop_
_entity_poly.entity_id
_entity_poly.type
_entity_poly.pdbx_seq_one_letter_code
_entity_poly.pdbx_strand_id
1 'polypeptide(L)'
;MKRLYADIHRRIGGFDLNVAIESDASRIGILGESGSGKSMTLKSIAGIEPVDSGHIEVDGRVLYDASDKTDLKPQKRNVGYMFQNYALFPTMSVMKNVMAGLGKPTEENRVKAADILRRFRMDGYEDRLPGELSGGQQQRVALARIMVTEPDLILLDEPFSALDSYLRDRMQVEMLEMLDDYSGQVVMVSHSRDELYRFSDELFIINSGSIIKHGETRSVFREPESAIAARLTGCKNFSAAKVVDKHTVEANDWGVIIKLDRVIPADITAVGYRAHNFSPVWGERQENCIEFDLLRVDDLPFEKNYYIRTHDNDAPICWFVQGEEQRILEKNGLPDYLKIEEEHVLLLKQ
;
A
#
# COMPACT_ATOMS: atom_id res chain seq x y z
N MET A 1 16.50 -2.13 19.07
CA MET A 1 15.52 -2.24 18.00
C MET A 1 15.37 -0.86 17.38
N LYS A 2 15.36 -0.77 16.07
CA LYS A 2 15.07 0.50 15.38
C LYS A 2 13.58 0.72 15.44
N ARG A 3 13.15 1.93 15.80
CA ARG A 3 11.74 2.22 16.05
C ARG A 3 11.37 3.60 15.49
N LEU A 4 10.31 3.65 14.72
CA LEU A 4 9.62 4.88 14.36
C LEU A 4 8.44 5.08 15.30
N TYR A 5 8.40 6.22 15.97
CA TYR A 5 7.23 6.74 16.64
C TYR A 5 6.87 8.10 16.05
N ALA A 6 5.64 8.25 15.57
CA ALA A 6 5.17 9.50 14.98
C ALA A 6 3.70 9.73 15.32
N ASP A 7 3.45 10.60 16.29
CA ASP A 7 2.13 11.15 16.62
C ASP A 7 2.06 12.56 16.03
N ILE A 8 1.19 12.74 15.04
CA ILE A 8 1.15 13.92 14.18
C ILE A 8 -0.27 14.47 14.13
N HIS A 9 -0.43 15.69 14.64
CA HIS A 9 -1.66 16.45 14.49
C HIS A 9 -1.37 17.70 13.66
N ARG A 10 -2.13 17.88 12.57
CA ARG A 10 -2.00 19.03 11.71
C ARG A 10 -3.32 19.38 11.05
N ARG A 11 -3.68 20.67 11.05
CA ARG A 11 -4.87 21.19 10.40
C ARG A 11 -4.53 22.14 9.28
N ILE A 12 -5.02 21.86 8.07
CA ILE A 12 -4.83 22.72 6.91
C ILE A 12 -6.19 22.97 6.24
N GLY A 13 -6.67 24.19 6.31
CA GLY A 13 -8.00 24.50 5.79
C GLY A 13 -9.07 23.65 6.45
N GLY A 14 -9.78 22.85 5.64
CA GLY A 14 -10.80 21.91 6.12
C GLY A 14 -10.31 20.48 6.36
N PHE A 15 -9.02 20.20 6.15
CA PHE A 15 -8.43 18.87 6.34
C PHE A 15 -7.72 18.76 7.70
N ASP A 16 -8.00 17.69 8.42
CA ASP A 16 -7.44 17.41 9.74
C ASP A 16 -6.65 16.09 9.68
N LEU A 17 -5.32 16.18 9.83
CA LEU A 17 -4.44 15.03 9.91
C LEU A 17 -4.24 14.67 11.39
N ASN A 18 -4.63 13.47 11.75
CA ASN A 18 -4.47 12.89 13.08
C ASN A 18 -3.94 11.45 12.94
N VAL A 19 -2.64 11.28 12.92
CA VAL A 19 -1.96 10.03 12.59
C VAL A 19 -1.01 9.63 13.69
N ALA A 20 -1.19 8.42 14.22
CA ALA A 20 -0.26 7.81 15.16
C ALA A 20 0.34 6.54 14.52
N ILE A 21 1.66 6.54 14.31
CA ILE A 21 2.44 5.41 13.80
C ILE A 21 3.45 5.02 14.87
N GLU A 22 3.43 3.77 15.26
CA GLU A 22 4.43 3.16 16.14
C GLU A 22 4.82 1.82 15.53
N SER A 23 6.08 1.65 15.13
CA SER A 23 6.54 0.44 14.44
C SER A 23 8.02 0.20 14.63
N ASP A 24 8.39 -1.07 14.82
CA ASP A 24 9.77 -1.57 14.78
C ASP A 24 10.05 -2.41 13.53
N ALA A 25 9.10 -2.51 12.62
CA ALA A 25 9.25 -3.18 11.34
C ALA A 25 10.30 -2.49 10.47
N SER A 26 11.06 -3.27 9.71
CA SER A 26 12.08 -2.73 8.79
C SER A 26 11.44 -2.01 7.60
N ARG A 27 10.31 -2.51 7.12
CA ARG A 27 9.58 -1.98 5.96
C ARG A 27 8.14 -1.70 6.33
N ILE A 28 7.77 -0.42 6.32
CA ILE A 28 6.45 0.07 6.73
C ILE A 28 5.72 0.60 5.50
N GLY A 29 4.51 0.10 5.27
CA GLY A 29 3.63 0.57 4.21
C GLY A 29 2.53 1.49 4.73
N ILE A 30 2.18 2.53 3.98
CA ILE A 30 0.99 3.35 4.25
C ILE A 30 0.11 3.35 3.01
N LEU A 31 -1.05 2.69 3.10
CA LEU A 31 -2.06 2.60 2.04
C LEU A 31 -3.19 3.60 2.28
N GLY A 32 -3.69 4.22 1.23
CA GLY A 32 -4.85 5.10 1.32
C GLY A 32 -5.18 5.74 -0.03
N GLU A 33 -6.37 6.31 -0.14
CA GLU A 33 -6.79 7.05 -1.35
C GLU A 33 -6.00 8.35 -1.54
N SER A 34 -6.07 8.93 -2.74
CA SER A 34 -5.52 10.26 -2.99
C SER A 34 -6.16 11.28 -2.05
N GLY A 35 -5.36 12.16 -1.45
CA GLY A 35 -5.86 13.16 -0.49
C GLY A 35 -6.10 12.64 0.93
N SER A 36 -5.82 11.37 1.24
CA SER A 36 -6.04 10.81 2.60
C SER A 36 -5.02 11.29 3.65
N GLY A 37 -3.95 11.99 3.26
CA GLY A 37 -2.93 12.52 4.17
C GLY A 37 -1.57 11.80 4.12
N LYS A 38 -1.38 10.77 3.29
CA LYS A 38 -0.13 9.97 3.21
C LYS A 38 1.14 10.80 3.04
N SER A 39 1.21 11.59 1.96
CA SER A 39 2.38 12.43 1.67
C SER A 39 2.60 13.50 2.73
N MET A 40 1.52 14.01 3.33
CA MET A 40 1.61 14.97 4.43
C MET A 40 2.23 14.32 5.67
N THR A 41 1.85 13.09 6.01
CA THR A 41 2.47 12.32 7.09
C THR A 41 3.98 12.17 6.87
N LEU A 42 4.41 11.73 5.68
CA LEU A 42 5.84 11.58 5.38
C LEU A 42 6.58 12.93 5.45
N LYS A 43 6.01 13.99 4.86
CA LYS A 43 6.63 15.33 4.89
C LYS A 43 6.72 15.89 6.29
N SER A 44 5.76 15.60 7.17
CA SER A 44 5.81 15.96 8.59
C SER A 44 6.94 15.23 9.32
N ILE A 45 7.11 13.93 9.10
CA ILE A 45 8.24 13.15 9.66
C ILE A 45 9.57 13.71 9.18
N ALA A 46 9.68 14.06 7.90
CA ALA A 46 10.90 14.66 7.33
C ALA A 46 11.15 16.12 7.78
N GLY A 47 10.16 16.79 8.40
CA GLY A 47 10.23 18.20 8.77
C GLY A 47 10.11 19.17 7.59
N ILE A 48 9.64 18.69 6.44
CA ILE A 48 9.37 19.50 5.25
C ILE A 48 8.05 20.29 5.45
N GLU A 49 7.10 19.67 6.11
CA GLU A 49 5.81 20.26 6.44
C GLU A 49 5.73 20.46 7.96
N PRO A 50 5.19 21.59 8.46
CA PRO A 50 5.05 21.82 9.89
C PRO A 50 4.04 20.87 10.53
N VAL A 51 4.19 20.64 11.83
CA VAL A 51 3.28 19.87 12.67
C VAL A 51 2.70 20.83 13.73
N ASP A 52 1.39 20.77 13.98
CA ASP A 52 0.75 21.67 14.95
C ASP A 52 0.94 21.18 16.38
N SER A 53 0.86 19.84 16.59
CA SER A 53 1.12 19.19 17.88
C SER A 53 1.46 17.71 17.67
N GLY A 54 2.06 17.09 18.68
CA GLY A 54 2.43 15.69 18.70
C GLY A 54 3.90 15.45 19.01
N HIS A 55 4.40 14.27 18.64
CA HIS A 55 5.77 13.84 18.90
C HIS A 55 6.29 12.96 17.74
N ILE A 56 7.52 13.17 17.31
CA ILE A 56 8.17 12.36 16.28
C ILE A 56 9.56 11.95 16.78
N GLU A 57 9.78 10.63 16.82
CA GLU A 57 11.04 10.02 17.25
C GLU A 57 11.48 8.91 16.31
N VAL A 58 12.76 8.84 16.02
CA VAL A 58 13.40 7.79 15.24
C VAL A 58 14.58 7.24 16.02
N ASP A 59 14.57 5.96 16.32
CA ASP A 59 15.65 5.26 17.04
C ASP A 59 16.02 5.92 18.39
N GLY A 60 15.04 6.41 19.15
CA GLY A 60 15.28 7.10 20.42
C GLY A 60 15.70 8.56 20.28
N ARG A 61 15.79 9.06 19.05
CA ARG A 61 16.12 10.46 18.78
C ARG A 61 14.86 11.25 18.47
N VAL A 62 14.54 12.22 19.31
CA VAL A 62 13.42 13.13 19.12
C VAL A 62 13.70 14.09 17.97
N LEU A 63 12.84 14.09 16.95
CA LEU A 63 12.89 14.99 15.79
C LEU A 63 11.94 16.17 15.92
N TYR A 64 10.79 15.94 16.57
CA TYR A 64 9.80 16.95 16.88
C TYR A 64 9.11 16.60 18.20
N ASP A 65 8.90 17.58 19.05
CA ASP A 65 8.09 17.48 20.26
C ASP A 65 7.48 18.84 20.59
N ALA A 66 6.15 18.91 20.58
CA ALA A 66 5.42 20.14 20.85
C ALA A 66 5.54 20.59 22.33
N SER A 67 5.76 19.65 23.26
CA SER A 67 5.78 19.92 24.70
C SER A 67 7.07 20.61 25.15
N ASP A 68 8.22 20.24 24.57
CA ASP A 68 9.53 20.82 24.86
C ASP A 68 10.03 21.78 23.78
N LYS A 69 9.21 22.04 22.75
CA LYS A 69 9.50 22.91 21.60
C LYS A 69 10.68 22.43 20.75
N THR A 70 10.93 21.15 20.73
CA THR A 70 11.89 20.54 19.81
C THR A 70 11.31 20.50 18.41
N ASP A 71 11.98 21.13 17.44
CA ASP A 71 11.66 21.03 16.01
C ASP A 71 12.95 21.07 15.19
N LEU A 72 13.48 19.89 14.89
CA LEU A 72 14.69 19.77 14.10
C LEU A 72 14.41 20.10 12.63
N LYS A 73 15.22 21.00 12.07
CA LYS A 73 15.18 21.28 10.63
C LYS A 73 15.44 20.00 9.82
N PRO A 74 14.87 19.84 8.60
CA PRO A 74 15.03 18.64 7.77
C PRO A 74 16.49 18.16 7.66
N GLN A 75 17.43 19.08 7.45
CA GLN A 75 18.87 18.79 7.30
C GLN A 75 19.50 18.18 8.57
N LYS A 76 18.84 18.30 9.72
CA LYS A 76 19.31 17.78 11.01
C LYS A 76 18.57 16.50 11.43
N ARG A 77 17.53 16.08 10.70
CA ARG A 77 16.75 14.89 11.06
C ARG A 77 17.42 13.57 10.69
N ASN A 78 18.39 13.59 9.79
CA ASN A 78 19.03 12.39 9.20
C ASN A 78 18.00 11.45 8.57
N VAL A 79 17.00 12.01 7.90
CA VAL A 79 15.91 11.30 7.22
C VAL A 79 16.06 11.51 5.72
N GLY A 80 16.12 10.41 4.98
CA GLY A 80 16.11 10.44 3.52
C GLY A 80 14.69 10.55 2.99
N TYR A 81 14.43 11.49 2.08
CA TYR A 81 13.10 11.66 1.47
C TYR A 81 13.18 11.55 -0.05
N MET A 82 12.42 10.62 -0.61
CA MET A 82 12.22 10.51 -2.05
C MET A 82 10.87 11.12 -2.43
N PHE A 83 10.92 12.16 -3.23
CA PHE A 83 9.73 12.80 -3.80
C PHE A 83 9.20 12.00 -4.98
N GLN A 84 7.90 12.09 -5.24
CA GLN A 84 7.20 11.44 -6.34
C GLN A 84 7.84 11.72 -7.72
N ASN A 85 8.40 12.91 -7.93
CA ASN A 85 9.08 13.33 -9.15
C ASN A 85 10.61 13.21 -9.05
N TYR A 86 11.12 12.43 -8.07
CA TYR A 86 12.54 12.21 -7.76
C TYR A 86 13.33 13.49 -7.38
N ALA A 87 12.85 14.68 -7.71
CA ALA A 87 13.43 15.98 -7.40
C ALA A 87 14.95 16.04 -7.64
N LEU A 88 15.43 15.49 -8.76
CA LEU A 88 16.82 15.63 -9.19
C LEU A 88 17.09 17.06 -9.65
N PHE A 89 18.26 17.56 -9.36
CA PHE A 89 18.72 18.89 -9.84
C PHE A 89 18.98 18.81 -11.33
N PRO A 90 18.18 19.44 -12.20
CA PRO A 90 18.20 19.20 -13.64
C PRO A 90 19.49 19.71 -14.32
N THR A 91 20.18 20.68 -13.71
CA THR A 91 21.43 21.28 -14.21
C THR A 91 22.68 20.64 -13.62
N MET A 92 22.55 19.65 -12.75
CA MET A 92 23.65 18.91 -12.14
C MET A 92 23.76 17.54 -12.77
N SER A 93 25.01 17.09 -13.02
CA SER A 93 25.24 15.71 -13.46
C SER A 93 24.81 14.69 -12.39
N VAL A 94 24.70 13.41 -12.75
CA VAL A 94 24.42 12.29 -11.85
C VAL A 94 25.35 12.33 -10.63
N MET A 95 26.66 12.40 -10.85
CA MET A 95 27.66 12.51 -9.78
C MET A 95 27.38 13.68 -8.86
N LYS A 96 27.11 14.85 -9.40
CA LYS A 96 26.84 16.07 -8.61
C LYS A 96 25.50 15.96 -7.84
N ASN A 97 24.49 15.32 -8.42
CA ASN A 97 23.23 15.03 -7.73
C ASN A 97 23.44 14.16 -6.50
N VAL A 98 24.21 13.07 -6.61
CA VAL A 98 24.51 12.19 -5.48
C VAL A 98 25.37 12.91 -4.44
N MET A 99 26.42 13.62 -4.86
CA MET A 99 27.30 14.39 -3.96
C MET A 99 26.58 15.52 -3.21
N ALA A 100 25.47 16.04 -3.75
CA ALA A 100 24.70 17.10 -3.08
C ALA A 100 24.19 16.69 -1.69
N GLY A 101 23.95 15.40 -1.45
CA GLY A 101 23.61 14.85 -0.13
C GLY A 101 24.76 14.92 0.89
N LEU A 102 26.02 14.92 0.42
CA LEU A 102 27.22 14.89 1.27
C LEU A 102 27.79 16.29 1.61
N GLY A 103 27.19 17.34 1.07
CA GLY A 103 27.59 18.72 1.31
C GLY A 103 28.84 19.14 0.54
N LYS A 104 30.05 19.22 1.16
CA LYS A 104 31.25 19.73 0.48
C LYS A 104 31.79 18.74 -0.56
N PRO A 105 32.20 19.20 -1.75
CA PRO A 105 32.78 18.36 -2.80
C PRO A 105 34.26 18.00 -2.48
N THR A 106 34.46 17.04 -1.59
CA THR A 106 35.78 16.46 -1.28
C THR A 106 36.05 15.22 -2.13
N GLU A 107 37.32 14.82 -2.27
CA GLU A 107 37.66 13.58 -2.97
C GLU A 107 37.07 12.35 -2.26
N GLU A 108 37.06 12.34 -0.93
CA GLU A 108 36.41 11.27 -0.12
C GLU A 108 34.93 11.14 -0.47
N ASN A 109 34.19 12.27 -0.53
CA ASN A 109 32.78 12.28 -0.89
C ASN A 109 32.55 11.84 -2.35
N ARG A 110 33.49 12.13 -3.25
CA ARG A 110 33.44 11.66 -4.62
C ARG A 110 33.60 10.16 -4.73
N VAL A 111 34.52 9.58 -3.94
CA VAL A 111 34.68 8.11 -3.86
C VAL A 111 33.41 7.46 -3.33
N LYS A 112 32.84 7.94 -2.21
CA LYS A 112 31.56 7.44 -1.66
C LYS A 112 30.43 7.52 -2.69
N ALA A 113 30.33 8.63 -3.41
CA ALA A 113 29.31 8.80 -4.45
C ALA A 113 29.52 7.84 -5.64
N ALA A 114 30.77 7.59 -6.05
CA ALA A 114 31.08 6.64 -7.10
C ALA A 114 30.74 5.19 -6.67
N ASP A 115 31.05 4.83 -5.43
CA ASP A 115 30.77 3.49 -4.89
C ASP A 115 29.25 3.24 -4.80
N ILE A 116 28.48 4.20 -4.32
CA ILE A 116 27.01 4.05 -4.28
C ILE A 116 26.43 4.01 -5.71
N LEU A 117 26.92 4.83 -6.65
CA LEU A 117 26.45 4.78 -8.04
C LEU A 117 26.71 3.42 -8.68
N ARG A 118 27.88 2.79 -8.42
CA ARG A 118 28.19 1.44 -8.90
C ARG A 118 27.23 0.41 -8.30
N ARG A 119 26.95 0.48 -6.99
CA ARG A 119 25.98 -0.38 -6.31
C ARG A 119 24.58 -0.25 -6.94
N PHE A 120 24.20 0.96 -7.37
CA PHE A 120 22.93 1.24 -8.03
C PHE A 120 22.97 1.03 -9.55
N ARG A 121 24.01 0.38 -10.09
CA ARG A 121 24.19 0.08 -11.53
C ARG A 121 24.11 1.35 -12.41
N MET A 122 24.72 2.43 -11.91
CA MET A 122 24.78 3.73 -12.57
C MET A 122 26.21 4.12 -12.96
N ASP A 123 27.15 3.19 -12.96
CA ASP A 123 28.50 3.36 -13.48
C ASP A 123 28.48 3.67 -14.99
N GLY A 124 29.29 4.64 -15.42
CA GLY A 124 29.29 5.17 -16.78
C GLY A 124 28.22 6.24 -17.08
N TYR A 125 27.41 6.62 -16.07
CA TYR A 125 26.39 7.67 -16.21
C TYR A 125 26.74 8.94 -15.40
N GLU A 126 27.90 9.00 -14.76
CA GLU A 126 28.30 10.01 -13.78
C GLU A 126 28.19 11.45 -14.28
N ASP A 127 28.50 11.65 -15.55
CA ASP A 127 28.54 12.98 -16.19
C ASP A 127 27.22 13.37 -16.88
N ARG A 128 26.26 12.42 -16.99
CA ARG A 128 24.96 12.68 -17.62
C ARG A 128 24.09 13.59 -16.78
N LEU A 129 23.23 14.35 -17.46
CA LEU A 129 22.19 15.16 -16.83
C LEU A 129 20.91 14.31 -16.61
N PRO A 130 20.06 14.64 -15.62
CA PRO A 130 18.81 13.93 -15.37
C PRO A 130 17.90 13.78 -16.61
N GLY A 131 17.83 14.78 -17.49
CA GLY A 131 17.05 14.73 -18.72
C GLY A 131 17.55 13.72 -19.77
N GLU A 132 18.76 13.19 -19.61
CA GLU A 132 19.34 12.14 -20.49
C GLU A 132 19.12 10.73 -19.93
N LEU A 133 18.40 10.60 -18.81
CA LEU A 133 18.15 9.35 -18.11
C LEU A 133 16.70 8.89 -18.30
N SER A 134 16.50 7.59 -18.37
CA SER A 134 15.16 7.00 -18.26
C SER A 134 14.58 7.22 -16.85
N GLY A 135 13.25 7.10 -16.68
CA GLY A 135 12.60 7.26 -15.38
C GLY A 135 13.17 6.33 -14.30
N GLY A 136 13.43 5.06 -14.63
CA GLY A 136 14.09 4.11 -13.73
C GLY A 136 15.52 4.49 -13.35
N GLN A 137 16.30 5.06 -14.29
CA GLN A 137 17.62 5.57 -14.00
C GLN A 137 17.57 6.81 -13.09
N GLN A 138 16.63 7.72 -13.32
CA GLN A 138 16.40 8.87 -12.43
C GLN A 138 16.05 8.42 -11.01
N GLN A 139 15.20 7.40 -10.87
CA GLN A 139 14.84 6.81 -9.58
C GLN A 139 16.07 6.25 -8.86
N ARG A 140 16.92 5.50 -9.55
CA ARG A 140 18.17 4.95 -8.98
C ARG A 140 19.11 6.07 -8.51
N VAL A 141 19.27 7.14 -9.28
CA VAL A 141 20.07 8.29 -8.88
C VAL A 141 19.47 8.99 -7.65
N ALA A 142 18.15 9.14 -7.58
CA ALA A 142 17.50 9.73 -6.43
C ALA A 142 17.69 8.88 -5.16
N LEU A 143 17.56 7.55 -5.29
CA LEU A 143 17.80 6.64 -4.17
C LEU A 143 19.28 6.63 -3.77
N ALA A 144 20.21 6.63 -4.73
CA ALA A 144 21.64 6.76 -4.47
C ALA A 144 21.99 8.05 -3.72
N ARG A 145 21.37 9.19 -4.09
CA ARG A 145 21.52 10.48 -3.39
C ARG A 145 21.05 10.42 -1.93
N ILE A 146 20.03 9.62 -1.63
CA ILE A 146 19.55 9.40 -0.27
C ILE A 146 20.50 8.47 0.48
N MET A 147 20.83 7.33 -0.10
CA MET A 147 21.61 6.28 0.55
C MET A 147 23.05 6.69 0.85
N VAL A 148 23.64 7.58 0.04
CA VAL A 148 25.02 8.05 0.26
C VAL A 148 25.18 8.82 1.58
N THR A 149 24.08 9.34 2.14
CA THR A 149 24.07 10.06 3.43
C THR A 149 23.90 9.15 4.62
N GLU A 150 23.69 7.85 4.41
CA GLU A 150 23.46 6.84 5.46
C GLU A 150 22.36 7.29 6.46
N PRO A 151 21.14 7.57 6.00
CA PRO A 151 20.08 8.09 6.86
C PRO A 151 19.62 7.02 7.87
N ASP A 152 19.01 7.45 8.98
CA ASP A 152 18.41 6.55 9.97
C ASP A 152 17.04 6.00 9.48
N LEU A 153 16.32 6.79 8.66
CA LEU A 153 15.01 6.50 8.11
C LEU A 153 14.93 6.94 6.66
N ILE A 154 14.36 6.12 5.79
CA ILE A 154 14.04 6.47 4.40
C ILE A 154 12.53 6.59 4.23
N LEU A 155 12.08 7.67 3.63
CA LEU A 155 10.68 7.95 3.30
C LEU A 155 10.50 7.99 1.79
N LEU A 156 9.65 7.12 1.26
CA LEU A 156 9.37 6.95 -0.16
C LEU A 156 7.94 7.42 -0.47
N ASP A 157 7.82 8.56 -1.13
CA ASP A 157 6.52 9.15 -1.48
C ASP A 157 6.13 8.74 -2.90
N GLU A 158 5.26 7.74 -3.04
CA GLU A 158 4.77 7.17 -4.30
C GLU A 158 5.89 6.90 -5.33
N PRO A 159 6.93 6.12 -4.98
CA PRO A 159 8.17 6.04 -5.74
C PRO A 159 8.00 5.51 -7.17
N PHE A 160 6.90 4.83 -7.49
CA PHE A 160 6.67 4.21 -8.79
C PHE A 160 5.58 4.89 -9.63
N SER A 161 4.96 5.96 -9.13
CA SER A 161 3.82 6.62 -9.79
C SER A 161 4.18 7.27 -11.14
N ALA A 162 5.44 7.67 -11.34
CA ALA A 162 5.93 8.28 -12.57
C ALA A 162 6.36 7.24 -13.65
N LEU A 163 6.28 5.94 -13.34
CA LEU A 163 6.70 4.87 -14.24
C LEU A 163 5.50 4.25 -14.98
N ASP A 164 5.72 3.86 -16.23
CA ASP A 164 4.79 2.99 -16.95
C ASP A 164 4.67 1.60 -16.28
N SER A 165 3.60 0.87 -16.59
CA SER A 165 3.28 -0.40 -15.93
C SER A 165 4.36 -1.46 -16.13
N TYR A 166 5.01 -1.52 -17.29
CA TYR A 166 6.03 -2.51 -17.58
C TYR A 166 7.32 -2.28 -16.79
N LEU A 167 7.74 -1.02 -16.69
CA LEU A 167 8.92 -0.65 -15.89
C LEU A 167 8.65 -0.74 -14.39
N ARG A 168 7.43 -0.52 -13.95
CA ARG A 168 7.04 -0.49 -12.54
C ARG A 168 7.35 -1.81 -11.82
N ASP A 169 6.91 -2.94 -12.36
CA ASP A 169 7.14 -4.25 -11.74
C ASP A 169 8.63 -4.57 -11.60
N ARG A 170 9.41 -4.29 -12.64
CA ARG A 170 10.85 -4.47 -12.62
C ARG A 170 11.53 -3.57 -11.60
N MET A 171 11.15 -2.29 -11.56
CA MET A 171 11.73 -1.31 -10.63
C MET A 171 11.39 -1.60 -9.16
N GLN A 172 10.22 -2.20 -8.88
CA GLN A 172 9.88 -2.67 -7.54
C GLN A 172 10.87 -3.73 -7.06
N VAL A 173 11.14 -4.74 -7.88
CA VAL A 173 12.10 -5.80 -7.53
C VAL A 173 13.50 -5.20 -7.34
N GLU A 174 13.97 -4.39 -8.28
CA GLU A 174 15.29 -3.75 -8.21
C GLU A 174 15.42 -2.85 -6.97
N MET A 175 14.39 -2.10 -6.60
CA MET A 175 14.41 -1.27 -5.39
C MET A 175 14.48 -2.11 -4.11
N LEU A 176 13.78 -3.24 -4.04
CA LEU A 176 13.89 -4.15 -2.91
C LEU A 176 15.33 -4.67 -2.77
N GLU A 177 15.95 -5.13 -3.88
CA GLU A 177 17.35 -5.56 -3.89
C GLU A 177 18.31 -4.45 -3.41
N MET A 178 18.09 -3.21 -3.83
CA MET A 178 18.91 -2.06 -3.44
C MET A 178 18.79 -1.71 -1.95
N LEU A 179 17.64 -2.01 -1.35
CA LEU A 179 17.35 -1.75 0.06
C LEU A 179 17.67 -2.94 0.97
N ASP A 180 18.04 -4.12 0.45
CA ASP A 180 18.29 -5.32 1.27
C ASP A 180 19.43 -5.14 2.29
N ASP A 181 20.49 -4.42 1.90
CA ASP A 181 21.62 -4.13 2.81
C ASP A 181 21.39 -2.89 3.70
N TYR A 182 20.25 -2.20 3.53
CA TYR A 182 19.96 -1.03 4.35
C TYR A 182 19.45 -1.45 5.71
N SER A 183 20.18 -1.05 6.74
CA SER A 183 19.88 -1.44 8.11
C SER A 183 18.88 -0.52 8.83
N GLY A 184 18.48 0.62 8.23
CA GLY A 184 17.47 1.55 8.75
C GLY A 184 16.05 1.09 8.46
N GLN A 185 15.07 1.89 8.89
CA GLN A 185 13.67 1.67 8.53
C GLN A 185 13.33 2.38 7.22
N VAL A 186 12.43 1.79 6.46
CA VAL A 186 11.90 2.41 5.23
C VAL A 186 10.38 2.50 5.33
N VAL A 187 9.84 3.70 5.16
CA VAL A 187 8.40 3.95 5.06
C VAL A 187 8.06 4.26 3.62
N MET A 188 7.13 3.52 3.03
CA MET A 188 6.64 3.77 1.68
C MET A 188 5.15 4.10 1.71
N VAL A 189 4.75 5.19 1.10
CA VAL A 189 3.35 5.47 0.81
C VAL A 189 3.03 5.14 -0.64
N SER A 190 1.90 4.52 -0.87
CA SER A 190 1.37 4.24 -2.20
C SER A 190 -0.16 4.17 -2.18
N HIS A 191 -0.78 4.39 -3.33
CA HIS A 191 -2.18 4.04 -3.58
C HIS A 191 -2.32 2.64 -4.19
N SER A 192 -1.21 1.98 -4.54
CA SER A 192 -1.18 0.62 -5.08
C SER A 192 -1.02 -0.39 -3.94
N ARG A 193 -2.07 -1.16 -3.71
CA ARG A 193 -2.08 -2.24 -2.72
C ARG A 193 -1.03 -3.32 -3.03
N ASP A 194 -0.82 -3.62 -4.32
CA ASP A 194 0.10 -4.69 -4.75
C ASP A 194 1.56 -4.30 -4.51
N GLU A 195 1.89 -3.01 -4.67
CA GLU A 195 3.20 -2.46 -4.30
C GLU A 195 3.47 -2.64 -2.80
N LEU A 196 2.52 -2.22 -1.96
CA LEU A 196 2.68 -2.29 -0.51
C LEU A 196 2.65 -3.73 0.01
N TYR A 197 1.83 -4.60 -0.58
CA TYR A 197 1.80 -6.03 -0.22
C TYR A 197 3.14 -6.73 -0.44
N ARG A 198 3.88 -6.34 -1.50
CA ARG A 198 5.22 -6.88 -1.79
C ARG A 198 6.31 -6.24 -0.92
N PHE A 199 6.15 -4.96 -0.61
CA PHE A 199 7.18 -4.16 0.04
C PHE A 199 7.16 -4.27 1.56
N SER A 200 6.00 -4.16 2.20
CA SER A 200 5.91 -3.90 3.64
C SER A 200 5.76 -5.14 4.50
N ASP A 201 6.42 -5.13 5.65
CA ASP A 201 6.22 -6.08 6.73
C ASP A 201 4.99 -5.69 7.56
N GLU A 202 4.84 -4.38 7.84
CA GLU A 202 3.71 -3.78 8.53
C GLU A 202 3.02 -2.74 7.66
N LEU A 203 1.69 -2.74 7.68
CA LEU A 203 0.84 -1.87 6.87
C LEU A 203 -0.08 -1.03 7.74
N PHE A 204 -0.11 0.27 7.46
CA PHE A 204 -1.05 1.23 8.01
C PHE A 204 -2.02 1.66 6.91
N ILE A 205 -3.32 1.62 7.17
CA ILE A 205 -4.34 2.13 6.26
C ILE A 205 -4.82 3.48 6.78
N ILE A 206 -4.61 4.52 5.95
CA ILE A 206 -5.04 5.88 6.26
C ILE A 206 -6.28 6.26 5.44
N ASN A 207 -7.27 6.81 6.11
CA ASN A 207 -8.46 7.39 5.47
C ASN A 207 -8.81 8.72 6.13
N SER A 208 -9.06 9.75 5.30
CA SER A 208 -9.48 11.09 5.78
C SER A 208 -8.65 11.63 6.94
N GLY A 209 -7.33 11.47 6.86
CA GLY A 209 -6.38 12.00 7.84
C GLY A 209 -6.18 11.14 9.09
N SER A 210 -6.78 9.94 9.19
CA SER A 210 -6.66 9.07 10.36
C SER A 210 -6.29 7.64 9.98
N ILE A 211 -5.55 6.94 10.84
CA ILE A 211 -5.29 5.51 10.71
C ILE A 211 -6.56 4.75 11.09
N ILE A 212 -7.07 3.93 10.15
CA ILE A 212 -8.27 3.12 10.36
C ILE A 212 -7.97 1.64 10.59
N LYS A 213 -6.78 1.18 10.22
CA LYS A 213 -6.29 -0.18 10.44
C LYS A 213 -4.77 -0.22 10.34
N HIS A 214 -4.12 -1.00 11.18
CA HIS A 214 -2.69 -1.32 11.04
C HIS A 214 -2.39 -2.73 11.56
N GLY A 215 -1.23 -3.24 11.19
CA GLY A 215 -0.73 -4.53 11.63
C GLY A 215 0.18 -5.19 10.58
N GLU A 216 0.53 -6.45 10.80
CA GLU A 216 1.27 -7.25 9.84
C GLU A 216 0.55 -7.22 8.49
N THR A 217 1.27 -6.97 7.41
CA THR A 217 0.70 -6.68 6.09
C THR A 217 -0.29 -7.75 5.62
N ARG A 218 0.09 -9.02 5.70
CA ARG A 218 -0.79 -10.12 5.26
C ARG A 218 -2.04 -10.25 6.11
N SER A 219 -1.93 -9.97 7.42
CA SER A 219 -3.05 -9.95 8.35
C SER A 219 -4.05 -8.83 8.01
N VAL A 220 -3.56 -7.63 7.73
CA VAL A 220 -4.42 -6.49 7.34
C VAL A 220 -5.17 -6.79 6.03
N PHE A 221 -4.52 -7.47 5.07
CA PHE A 221 -5.19 -7.90 3.85
C PHE A 221 -6.22 -8.99 4.11
N ARG A 222 -5.95 -9.95 5.01
CA ARG A 222 -6.86 -11.04 5.33
C ARG A 222 -8.06 -10.57 6.17
N GLU A 223 -7.81 -9.68 7.13
CA GLU A 223 -8.79 -9.22 8.11
C GLU A 223 -8.83 -7.68 8.20
N PRO A 224 -9.37 -6.99 7.19
CA PRO A 224 -9.37 -5.52 7.11
C PRO A 224 -10.32 -4.84 8.10
N GLU A 225 -11.27 -5.57 8.71
CA GLU A 225 -12.23 -5.17 9.75
C GLU A 225 -13.24 -4.10 9.34
N SER A 226 -12.93 -3.18 8.42
CA SER A 226 -13.87 -2.15 7.94
C SER A 226 -14.08 -2.24 6.42
N ALA A 227 -15.22 -1.76 5.95
CA ALA A 227 -15.54 -1.75 4.52
C ALA A 227 -14.53 -0.89 3.71
N ILE A 228 -14.05 0.21 4.29
CA ILE A 228 -13.05 1.07 3.65
C ILE A 228 -11.71 0.33 3.51
N ALA A 229 -11.22 -0.28 4.59
CA ALA A 229 -9.97 -1.05 4.55
C ALA A 229 -10.08 -2.26 3.61
N ALA A 230 -11.22 -2.96 3.61
CA ALA A 230 -11.50 -4.07 2.70
C ALA A 230 -11.45 -3.62 1.22
N ARG A 231 -12.04 -2.46 0.90
CA ARG A 231 -12.02 -1.87 -0.45
C ARG A 231 -10.60 -1.52 -0.88
N LEU A 232 -9.85 -0.87 -0.02
CA LEU A 232 -8.45 -0.51 -0.27
C LEU A 232 -7.55 -1.73 -0.47
N THR A 233 -7.80 -2.82 0.27
CA THR A 233 -7.10 -4.11 0.10
C THR A 233 -7.68 -5.00 -1.01
N GLY A 234 -8.65 -4.48 -1.81
CA GLY A 234 -9.09 -5.08 -3.08
C GLY A 234 -10.34 -5.93 -3.02
N CYS A 235 -11.12 -5.88 -1.93
CA CYS A 235 -12.47 -6.42 -1.94
C CYS A 235 -13.36 -5.58 -2.86
N LYS A 236 -14.17 -6.25 -3.70
CA LYS A 236 -15.08 -5.58 -4.64
C LYS A 236 -16.55 -5.85 -4.33
N ASN A 237 -16.85 -6.98 -3.71
CA ASN A 237 -18.22 -7.36 -3.38
C ASN A 237 -18.50 -7.02 -1.92
N PHE A 238 -19.51 -6.22 -1.70
CA PHE A 238 -20.00 -5.82 -0.38
C PHE A 238 -21.51 -5.99 -0.32
N SER A 239 -22.01 -6.41 0.83
CA SER A 239 -23.42 -6.41 1.14
C SER A 239 -23.64 -5.91 2.56
N ALA A 240 -24.69 -5.13 2.77
CA ALA A 240 -25.19 -4.88 4.10
C ALA A 240 -25.48 -6.22 4.78
N ALA A 241 -25.19 -6.33 6.06
CA ALA A 241 -25.27 -7.60 6.77
C ALA A 241 -26.11 -7.47 8.04
N LYS A 242 -26.89 -8.52 8.30
CA LYS A 242 -27.63 -8.71 9.53
C LYS A 242 -27.21 -10.02 10.19
N VAL A 243 -26.72 -9.95 11.40
CA VAL A 243 -26.41 -11.14 12.20
C VAL A 243 -27.71 -11.82 12.59
N VAL A 244 -27.89 -13.05 12.15
CA VAL A 244 -29.08 -13.88 12.45
C VAL A 244 -28.88 -14.65 13.76
N ASP A 245 -27.71 -15.27 13.89
CA ASP A 245 -27.26 -15.97 15.11
C ASP A 245 -25.71 -15.94 15.21
N LYS A 246 -25.14 -16.69 16.15
CA LYS A 246 -23.69 -16.73 16.40
C LYS A 246 -22.85 -17.21 15.22
N HIS A 247 -23.44 -17.93 14.28
CA HIS A 247 -22.76 -18.58 13.16
C HIS A 247 -23.40 -18.26 11.80
N THR A 248 -24.46 -17.44 11.79
CA THR A 248 -25.24 -17.16 10.58
C THR A 248 -25.39 -15.66 10.38
N VAL A 249 -25.05 -15.20 9.19
CA VAL A 249 -25.21 -13.80 8.73
C VAL A 249 -26.03 -13.77 7.44
N GLU A 250 -26.97 -12.85 7.37
CA GLU A 250 -27.74 -12.54 6.16
C GLU A 250 -27.05 -11.40 5.42
N ALA A 251 -26.64 -11.66 4.17
CA ALA A 251 -26.10 -10.66 3.24
C ALA A 251 -27.28 -10.07 2.45
N ASN A 252 -27.82 -8.96 2.94
CA ASN A 252 -29.10 -8.41 2.51
C ASN A 252 -29.13 -8.04 1.01
N ASP A 253 -28.03 -7.39 0.53
CA ASP A 253 -27.97 -6.94 -0.86
C ASP A 253 -27.74 -8.11 -1.85
N TRP A 254 -27.31 -9.27 -1.35
CA TRP A 254 -27.17 -10.49 -2.15
C TRP A 254 -28.34 -11.46 -1.97
N GLY A 255 -29.21 -11.23 -0.99
CA GLY A 255 -30.31 -12.15 -0.66
C GLY A 255 -29.84 -13.53 -0.21
N VAL A 256 -28.68 -13.61 0.45
CA VAL A 256 -28.03 -14.89 0.78
C VAL A 256 -27.79 -15.00 2.29
N ILE A 257 -28.11 -16.16 2.83
CA ILE A 257 -27.75 -16.55 4.20
C ILE A 257 -26.43 -17.31 4.14
N ILE A 258 -25.42 -16.80 4.87
CA ILE A 258 -24.08 -17.38 4.93
C ILE A 258 -23.88 -17.97 6.32
N LYS A 259 -23.49 -19.23 6.39
CA LYS A 259 -23.11 -19.91 7.63
C LYS A 259 -21.61 -19.98 7.76
N LEU A 260 -21.11 -19.75 8.95
CA LEU A 260 -19.69 -19.73 9.28
C LEU A 260 -19.41 -20.61 10.50
N ASP A 261 -18.34 -21.38 10.47
CA ASP A 261 -17.91 -22.18 11.63
C ASP A 261 -17.42 -21.31 12.81
N ARG A 262 -16.99 -20.08 12.50
CA ARG A 262 -16.53 -19.11 13.50
C ARG A 262 -17.68 -18.26 14.06
N VAL A 263 -17.49 -17.77 15.29
CA VAL A 263 -18.44 -16.87 15.93
C VAL A 263 -18.44 -15.50 15.23
N ILE A 264 -19.62 -15.02 14.87
CA ILE A 264 -19.82 -13.72 14.23
C ILE A 264 -19.95 -12.64 15.31
N PRO A 265 -19.12 -11.58 15.30
CA PRO A 265 -19.30 -10.45 16.19
C PRO A 265 -20.64 -9.75 15.99
N ALA A 266 -21.29 -9.33 17.10
CA ALA A 266 -22.63 -8.74 17.05
C ALA A 266 -22.66 -7.33 16.40
N ASP A 267 -21.51 -6.68 16.28
CA ASP A 267 -21.33 -5.32 15.75
C ASP A 267 -20.99 -5.28 14.24
N ILE A 268 -21.14 -6.40 13.54
CA ILE A 268 -20.97 -6.48 12.08
C ILE A 268 -22.14 -5.79 11.38
N THR A 269 -21.81 -4.92 10.43
CA THR A 269 -22.80 -4.18 9.63
C THR A 269 -22.74 -4.51 8.14
N ALA A 270 -21.64 -5.14 7.69
CA ALA A 270 -21.47 -5.55 6.30
C ALA A 270 -20.68 -6.85 6.20
N VAL A 271 -20.88 -7.58 5.12
CA VAL A 271 -20.01 -8.66 4.67
C VAL A 271 -19.32 -8.22 3.37
N GLY A 272 -18.05 -8.66 3.23
CA GLY A 272 -17.30 -8.50 2.01
C GLY A 272 -16.85 -9.85 1.47
N TYR A 273 -16.71 -9.96 0.15
CA TYR A 273 -16.17 -11.15 -0.48
C TYR A 273 -15.32 -10.81 -1.69
N ARG A 274 -14.13 -11.40 -1.78
CA ARG A 274 -13.21 -11.09 -2.89
C ARG A 274 -13.65 -11.78 -4.16
N ALA A 275 -13.61 -11.08 -5.27
CA ALA A 275 -14.11 -11.54 -6.55
C ALA A 275 -13.47 -12.84 -7.09
N HIS A 276 -12.24 -13.14 -6.68
CA HIS A 276 -11.49 -14.34 -7.07
C HIS A 276 -11.62 -15.54 -6.11
N ASN A 277 -12.44 -15.42 -5.06
CA ASN A 277 -12.60 -16.48 -4.06
C ASN A 277 -13.85 -17.32 -4.25
N PHE A 278 -14.70 -17.01 -5.23
CA PHE A 278 -15.86 -17.82 -5.53
C PHE A 278 -15.44 -19.16 -6.13
N SER A 279 -16.09 -20.24 -5.69
CA SER A 279 -15.91 -21.58 -6.24
C SER A 279 -17.10 -21.96 -7.12
N PRO A 280 -16.91 -22.28 -8.41
CA PRO A 280 -18.02 -22.69 -9.29
C PRO A 280 -18.53 -24.09 -8.91
N VAL A 281 -19.85 -24.29 -8.86
CA VAL A 281 -20.49 -25.55 -8.52
C VAL A 281 -21.49 -25.93 -9.62
N TRP A 282 -21.36 -27.16 -10.12
CA TRP A 282 -22.29 -27.78 -11.09
C TRP A 282 -23.06 -28.89 -10.38
N GLY A 283 -24.35 -28.99 -10.69
CA GLY A 283 -25.25 -30.03 -10.16
C GLY A 283 -25.95 -29.64 -8.86
N GLU A 284 -25.82 -30.43 -7.80
CA GLU A 284 -26.55 -30.18 -6.56
C GLU A 284 -26.07 -28.96 -5.79
N ARG A 285 -27.05 -28.17 -5.28
CA ARG A 285 -26.78 -27.01 -4.43
C ARG A 285 -26.13 -27.42 -3.13
N GLN A 286 -25.00 -26.79 -2.82
CA GLN A 286 -24.29 -26.92 -1.54
C GLN A 286 -24.65 -25.79 -0.58
N GLU A 287 -24.17 -25.87 0.67
CA GLU A 287 -24.27 -24.78 1.63
C GLU A 287 -23.48 -23.56 1.16
N ASN A 288 -23.93 -22.36 1.50
CA ASN A 288 -23.37 -21.07 1.10
C ASN A 288 -23.28 -20.87 -0.43
N CYS A 289 -24.14 -21.53 -1.21
CA CYS A 289 -24.21 -21.36 -2.65
C CYS A 289 -25.18 -20.25 -3.05
N ILE A 290 -24.73 -19.42 -3.99
CA ILE A 290 -25.52 -18.37 -4.66
C ILE A 290 -26.03 -18.92 -5.98
N GLU A 291 -27.33 -18.86 -6.22
CA GLU A 291 -27.96 -18.99 -7.53
C GLU A 291 -27.96 -17.61 -8.20
N PHE A 292 -27.64 -17.54 -9.48
CA PHE A 292 -27.37 -16.25 -10.12
C PHE A 292 -27.83 -16.17 -11.57
N ASP A 293 -28.12 -14.94 -12.01
CA ASP A 293 -28.24 -14.55 -13.39
C ASP A 293 -26.95 -13.85 -13.86
N LEU A 294 -26.48 -14.19 -15.05
CA LEU A 294 -25.36 -13.49 -15.68
C LEU A 294 -25.84 -12.16 -16.25
N LEU A 295 -25.21 -11.05 -15.82
CA LEU A 295 -25.47 -9.72 -16.35
C LEU A 295 -24.55 -9.36 -17.52
N ARG A 296 -23.23 -9.56 -17.34
CA ARG A 296 -22.19 -9.15 -18.28
C ARG A 296 -20.91 -9.93 -18.04
N VAL A 297 -20.13 -10.11 -19.12
CA VAL A 297 -18.76 -10.63 -19.05
C VAL A 297 -17.84 -9.61 -19.68
N ASP A 298 -16.78 -9.21 -18.95
CA ASP A 298 -15.69 -8.43 -19.49
C ASP A 298 -14.51 -9.40 -19.76
N ASP A 299 -14.14 -9.56 -21.02
CA ASP A 299 -13.06 -10.43 -21.44
C ASP A 299 -11.75 -9.64 -21.48
N LEU A 300 -10.83 -9.94 -20.57
CA LEU A 300 -9.52 -9.32 -20.47
C LEU A 300 -8.43 -10.31 -20.89
N PRO A 301 -7.21 -9.85 -21.21
CA PRO A 301 -6.16 -10.73 -21.76
C PRO A 301 -5.79 -11.94 -20.89
N PHE A 302 -5.94 -11.84 -19.57
CA PHE A 302 -5.51 -12.89 -18.62
C PHE A 302 -6.59 -13.32 -17.64
N GLU A 303 -7.77 -12.68 -17.66
CA GLU A 303 -8.89 -12.97 -16.78
C GLU A 303 -10.21 -12.64 -17.46
N LYS A 304 -11.29 -13.29 -17.01
CA LYS A 304 -12.67 -12.92 -17.34
C LYS A 304 -13.39 -12.45 -16.10
N ASN A 305 -14.01 -11.28 -16.19
CA ASN A 305 -14.76 -10.70 -15.11
C ASN A 305 -16.25 -10.89 -15.38
N TYR A 306 -16.87 -11.79 -14.60
CA TYR A 306 -18.30 -12.04 -14.64
C TYR A 306 -18.99 -11.10 -13.67
N TYR A 307 -20.00 -10.39 -14.16
CA TYR A 307 -20.91 -9.61 -13.33
C TYR A 307 -22.22 -10.35 -13.27
N ILE A 308 -22.61 -10.73 -12.08
CA ILE A 308 -23.80 -11.54 -11.83
C ILE A 308 -24.70 -10.84 -10.84
N ARG A 309 -25.96 -11.27 -10.75
CA ARG A 309 -26.90 -10.90 -9.68
C ARG A 309 -27.59 -12.13 -9.15
N THR A 310 -28.08 -12.06 -7.94
CA THR A 310 -29.03 -13.05 -7.40
C THR A 310 -30.43 -12.75 -7.91
N HIS A 311 -31.30 -13.77 -7.98
CA HIS A 311 -32.65 -13.60 -8.55
C HIS A 311 -33.51 -12.55 -7.82
N ASP A 312 -33.27 -12.35 -6.52
CA ASP A 312 -34.10 -11.47 -5.68
C ASP A 312 -33.50 -10.06 -5.50
N ASN A 313 -32.31 -9.78 -6.01
CA ASN A 313 -31.60 -8.53 -5.79
C ASN A 313 -30.83 -8.04 -7.04
N ASP A 314 -30.87 -6.73 -7.26
CA ASP A 314 -30.20 -6.07 -8.39
C ASP A 314 -28.72 -5.70 -8.10
N ALA A 315 -28.22 -5.92 -6.89
CA ALA A 315 -26.82 -5.58 -6.55
C ALA A 315 -25.84 -6.46 -7.31
N PRO A 316 -24.99 -5.90 -8.17
CA PRO A 316 -24.06 -6.71 -8.96
C PRO A 316 -22.97 -7.29 -8.09
N ILE A 317 -22.68 -8.58 -8.31
CA ILE A 317 -21.57 -9.31 -7.71
C ILE A 317 -20.52 -9.52 -8.79
N CYS A 318 -19.26 -9.21 -8.49
CA CYS A 318 -18.13 -9.46 -9.38
C CYS A 318 -17.51 -10.82 -9.07
N TRP A 319 -17.40 -11.68 -10.07
CA TRP A 319 -16.68 -12.94 -10.01
C TRP A 319 -15.53 -12.92 -11.04
N PHE A 320 -14.29 -13.09 -10.57
CA PHE A 320 -13.09 -13.05 -11.40
C PHE A 320 -12.55 -14.44 -11.59
N VAL A 321 -12.38 -14.80 -12.87
CA VAL A 321 -11.96 -16.12 -13.31
C VAL A 321 -10.66 -16.00 -14.08
N GLN A 322 -9.68 -16.82 -13.74
CA GLN A 322 -8.38 -16.85 -14.42
C GLN A 322 -7.80 -18.27 -14.49
N GLY A 323 -6.83 -18.46 -15.36
CA GLY A 323 -6.02 -19.68 -15.43
C GLY A 323 -6.82 -20.96 -15.62
N GLU A 324 -6.71 -21.90 -14.68
CA GLU A 324 -7.33 -23.22 -14.77
C GLU A 324 -8.86 -23.16 -14.66
N GLU A 325 -9.37 -22.28 -13.81
CA GLU A 325 -10.82 -22.09 -13.64
C GLU A 325 -11.48 -21.63 -14.94
N GLN A 326 -10.82 -20.75 -15.70
CA GLN A 326 -11.31 -20.33 -17.01
C GLN A 326 -11.42 -21.51 -18.00
N ARG A 327 -10.45 -22.42 -18.00
CA ARG A 327 -10.48 -23.63 -18.85
C ARG A 327 -11.61 -24.59 -18.46
N ILE A 328 -11.88 -24.69 -17.15
CA ILE A 328 -12.98 -25.51 -16.64
C ILE A 328 -14.32 -24.95 -17.11
N LEU A 329 -14.51 -23.63 -17.02
CA LEU A 329 -15.72 -22.96 -17.52
C LEU A 329 -15.89 -23.08 -19.03
N GLU A 330 -14.82 -22.95 -19.79
CA GLU A 330 -14.87 -23.14 -21.26
C GLU A 330 -15.31 -24.56 -21.66
N LYS A 331 -14.96 -25.56 -20.86
CA LYS A 331 -15.31 -26.96 -21.09
C LYS A 331 -16.71 -27.31 -20.61
N ASN A 332 -17.10 -26.87 -19.42
CA ASN A 332 -18.30 -27.29 -18.73
C ASN A 332 -19.48 -26.30 -18.87
N GLY A 333 -19.23 -25.09 -19.41
CA GLY A 333 -20.19 -24.00 -19.39
C GLY A 333 -20.25 -23.28 -18.03
N LEU A 334 -21.19 -22.33 -17.90
CA LEU A 334 -21.43 -21.65 -16.64
C LEU A 334 -21.87 -22.64 -15.56
N PRO A 335 -21.45 -22.44 -14.30
CA PRO A 335 -21.91 -23.27 -13.20
C PRO A 335 -23.36 -22.94 -12.82
N ASP A 336 -24.02 -23.90 -12.17
CA ASP A 336 -25.37 -23.71 -11.66
C ASP A 336 -25.38 -22.78 -10.44
N TYR A 337 -24.28 -22.79 -9.65
CA TYR A 337 -24.12 -22.00 -8.44
C TYR A 337 -22.69 -21.48 -8.29
N LEU A 338 -22.54 -20.39 -7.52
CA LEU A 338 -21.26 -19.96 -6.96
C LEU A 338 -21.24 -20.16 -5.46
N LYS A 339 -20.26 -20.87 -4.96
CA LYS A 339 -20.08 -21.11 -3.53
C LYS A 339 -19.27 -20.00 -2.90
N ILE A 340 -19.72 -19.51 -1.75
CA ILE A 340 -19.00 -18.64 -0.83
C ILE A 340 -18.28 -19.53 0.16
N GLU A 341 -16.95 -19.62 0.04
CA GLU A 341 -16.13 -20.35 1.02
C GLU A 341 -16.04 -19.51 2.31
N GLU A 342 -16.40 -20.11 3.43
CA GLU A 342 -16.58 -19.41 4.71
C GLU A 342 -15.29 -18.73 5.23
N GLU A 343 -14.14 -19.33 4.97
CA GLU A 343 -12.82 -18.82 5.38
C GLU A 343 -12.47 -17.49 4.71
N HIS A 344 -13.11 -17.19 3.58
CA HIS A 344 -12.88 -15.98 2.79
C HIS A 344 -13.91 -14.87 3.02
N VAL A 345 -14.92 -15.13 3.84
CA VAL A 345 -15.93 -14.12 4.18
C VAL A 345 -15.30 -13.05 5.08
N LEU A 346 -15.36 -11.80 4.65
CA LEU A 346 -14.93 -10.65 5.44
C LEU A 346 -16.11 -10.15 6.27
N LEU A 347 -15.97 -10.18 7.59
CA LEU A 347 -16.93 -9.61 8.53
C LEU A 347 -16.49 -8.17 8.83
N LEU A 348 -17.32 -7.19 8.44
CA LEU A 348 -16.92 -5.79 8.39
C LEU A 348 -17.80 -4.95 9.32
N LYS A 349 -17.14 -4.05 10.05
CA LYS A 349 -17.76 -2.97 10.81
C LYS A 349 -17.87 -1.71 9.93
N GLN A 350 -18.65 -0.76 10.38
CA GLN A 350 -18.85 0.50 9.68
C GLN A 350 -17.56 1.31 9.57
#